data_dac3111407f92f2aed3dc4411ab03f72
#
_entry.id   dac3111407f92f2aed3dc4411ab03f72
#
_cell.length_a   1.000
_cell.length_b   1.000
_cell.length_c   1.000
_cell.angle_alpha   90.00
_cell.angle_beta   90.00
_cell.angle_gamma   90.00
#
_symmetry.space_group_name_H-M   'P 1'
#
loop_
_entity.id
_entity.type
_entity.pdbx_description
1 polymer ?
#
loop_
_entity_poly.entity_id
_entity_poly.type
_entity_poly.pdbx_seq_one_letter_code
_entity_poly.pdbx_strand_id
1 'polypeptide(L)'
;MKKSHLILFALLFPLAVLAGVKKPNILFIIADDQSPFDFKAYNPTSPLDAPIIGSLAAEGMTIDRAYHMGSMSGAVCSPSRTMIMSGRTLWHLPRRGRKHLKREEGLTDGKDILNNTIPAVFNRAGYDTMRTCKKGNSYEGANAQFTVRHDAGKRGGTHETGSGWHGDRVMDYLADREKTEDTDPFFIYFGFSHPHDVRDGTPELLKKYGAVNHRDRESLPPANTKAPKLPLNWLPKHPFHHGHPGLRDEVSVSGVWGNRDERTIRNEIGRQFACSENIDIQIGRVLGKLKAMGELENTYIFYTADHGMAIGRHGLQGKQNLYEHTWRVPLFVKGPGIKSGSRAPGNVYLLDLLATFCDLAGINKPKTCEGISFKPILMGKKQIVREELYGAYCGGTKPGMRSVRKGDWKLIKYDVLDGKVRETQLFNLKENPHEYIQQNHASSVKEQTGAKPKLGQANLARNQKYADKLREMEALLLSEMKRLDDPHRFWDQEEK
;
A
#
# COMPACT_ATOMS: atom_id res chain seq x y z
N MET A 1 68.14 17.24 56.02
CA MET A 1 67.61 17.81 54.76
C MET A 1 67.09 16.66 53.92
N LYS A 2 65.74 16.41 53.96
CA LYS A 2 65.16 15.36 53.17
C LYS A 2 64.50 16.02 51.94
N LYS A 3 64.94 15.62 50.74
CA LYS A 3 64.35 16.06 49.46
C LYS A 3 63.18 15.17 49.13
N SER A 4 61.98 15.74 49.16
CA SER A 4 60.72 15.10 48.67
C SER A 4 60.66 15.24 47.15
N HIS A 5 60.56 14.12 46.48
CA HIS A 5 60.30 14.07 45.02
C HIS A 5 58.81 13.98 44.82
N LEU A 6 58.21 15.00 44.20
CA LEU A 6 56.81 15.05 43.80
C LEU A 6 56.69 14.35 42.41
N ILE A 7 56.07 13.19 42.37
CA ILE A 7 55.76 12.47 41.14
C ILE A 7 54.39 12.98 40.63
N LEU A 8 54.43 13.71 39.53
CA LEU A 8 53.23 14.21 38.83
C LEU A 8 52.66 13.07 37.96
N PHE A 9 51.56 12.44 38.38
CA PHE A 9 50.79 11.49 37.58
C PHE A 9 49.96 12.27 36.59
N ALA A 10 50.37 12.28 35.31
CA ALA A 10 49.51 12.77 34.23
C ALA A 10 48.43 11.74 33.94
N LEU A 11 47.19 12.01 34.32
CA LEU A 11 45.98 11.26 33.92
C LEU A 11 45.70 11.55 32.45
N LEU A 12 46.11 10.64 31.57
CA LEU A 12 45.65 10.59 30.19
C LEU A 12 44.18 10.13 30.18
N PHE A 13 43.23 11.06 30.11
CA PHE A 13 41.86 10.75 29.74
C PHE A 13 41.85 10.40 28.25
N PRO A 14 41.35 9.21 27.85
CA PRO A 14 41.10 8.94 26.46
C PRO A 14 40.01 9.89 25.97
N LEU A 15 40.28 10.76 25.02
CA LEU A 15 39.25 11.45 24.23
C LEU A 15 38.47 10.37 23.51
N ALA A 16 37.35 9.94 24.09
CA ALA A 16 36.31 9.22 23.34
C ALA A 16 35.79 10.22 22.30
N VAL A 17 36.24 10.11 21.07
CA VAL A 17 35.63 10.71 19.93
C VAL A 17 34.20 10.19 19.92
N LEU A 18 33.22 11.00 20.30
CA LEU A 18 31.83 10.75 20.05
C LEU A 18 31.68 10.68 18.54
N ALA A 19 31.87 9.49 17.98
CA ALA A 19 31.47 9.21 16.62
C ALA A 19 29.97 9.57 16.53
N GLY A 20 29.63 10.64 15.83
CA GLY A 20 28.24 11.07 15.65
C GLY A 20 27.43 9.88 15.16
N VAL A 21 26.27 9.64 15.76
CA VAL A 21 25.39 8.54 15.35
C VAL A 21 25.10 8.69 13.87
N LYS A 22 25.59 7.74 13.06
CA LYS A 22 25.36 7.75 11.59
C LYS A 22 23.85 7.79 11.33
N LYS A 23 23.40 8.76 10.53
CA LYS A 23 22.00 8.83 10.13
C LYS A 23 21.60 7.55 9.41
N PRO A 24 20.42 6.98 9.68
CA PRO A 24 20.00 5.76 9.01
C PRO A 24 19.61 6.04 7.55
N ASN A 25 19.88 5.08 6.69
CA ASN A 25 19.35 5.07 5.33
C ASN A 25 17.89 4.61 5.32
N ILE A 26 17.15 4.98 4.27
CA ILE A 26 15.78 4.51 4.05
C ILE A 26 15.66 3.93 2.64
N LEU A 27 15.26 2.67 2.58
CA LEU A 27 14.85 1.97 1.37
C LEU A 27 13.34 1.76 1.41
N PHE A 28 12.59 2.61 0.71
CA PHE A 28 11.15 2.53 0.59
C PHE A 28 10.76 1.82 -0.70
N ILE A 29 10.26 0.59 -0.59
CA ILE A 29 9.87 -0.28 -1.70
C ILE A 29 8.37 -0.26 -1.84
N ILE A 30 7.87 0.04 -3.05
CA ILE A 30 6.44 0.12 -3.31
C ILE A 30 6.07 -0.59 -4.62
N ALA A 31 5.23 -1.62 -4.51
CA ALA A 31 4.57 -2.26 -5.63
C ALA A 31 3.33 -1.46 -6.09
N ASP A 32 2.85 -1.73 -7.30
CA ASP A 32 1.66 -1.12 -7.90
C ASP A 32 0.57 -2.18 -8.03
N ASP A 33 -0.55 -2.05 -7.31
CA ASP A 33 -1.69 -2.99 -7.35
C ASP A 33 -1.43 -4.34 -6.67
N GLN A 34 -1.03 -4.37 -5.39
CA GLN A 34 -0.78 -5.63 -4.70
C GLN A 34 -1.57 -5.80 -3.41
N SER A 35 -2.37 -6.87 -3.36
CA SER A 35 -3.15 -7.22 -2.18
C SER A 35 -2.27 -7.80 -1.06
N PRO A 36 -2.55 -7.52 0.23
CA PRO A 36 -1.88 -8.21 1.32
C PRO A 36 -2.12 -9.73 1.27
N PHE A 37 -3.25 -10.18 0.74
CA PHE A 37 -3.59 -11.60 0.62
C PHE A 37 -2.73 -12.38 -0.39
N ASP A 38 -1.87 -11.69 -1.15
CA ASP A 38 -0.89 -12.34 -2.01
C ASP A 38 0.28 -12.93 -1.20
N PHE A 39 0.53 -12.44 0.01
CA PHE A 39 1.66 -12.85 0.85
C PHE A 39 1.28 -13.83 1.96
N LYS A 40 2.14 -14.84 2.19
CA LYS A 40 1.96 -15.86 3.25
C LYS A 40 1.82 -15.25 4.65
N ALA A 41 2.42 -14.09 4.91
CA ALA A 41 2.29 -13.38 6.18
C ALA A 41 0.84 -12.96 6.51
N TYR A 42 -0.01 -12.73 5.50
CA TYR A 42 -1.43 -12.40 5.67
C TYR A 42 -2.38 -13.50 5.20
N ASN A 43 -1.91 -14.39 4.33
CA ASN A 43 -2.64 -15.53 3.79
C ASN A 43 -1.72 -16.74 3.74
N PRO A 44 -1.67 -17.58 4.80
CA PRO A 44 -0.74 -18.73 4.88
C PRO A 44 -0.83 -19.71 3.71
N THR A 45 -1.96 -19.72 3.01
CA THR A 45 -2.19 -20.63 1.85
C THR A 45 -1.80 -20.00 0.51
N SER A 46 -1.27 -18.78 0.49
CA SER A 46 -0.82 -18.16 -0.76
C SER A 46 0.30 -18.98 -1.41
N PRO A 47 0.16 -19.32 -2.70
CA PRO A 47 1.20 -20.02 -3.43
C PRO A 47 2.28 -19.08 -4.00
N LEU A 48 2.19 -17.76 -3.77
CA LEU A 48 3.23 -16.81 -4.19
C LEU A 48 4.57 -17.19 -3.55
N ASP A 49 5.57 -17.35 -4.39
CA ASP A 49 6.95 -17.55 -3.99
C ASP A 49 7.69 -16.21 -3.97
N ALA A 50 7.80 -15.63 -2.77
CA ALA A 50 8.44 -14.34 -2.53
C ALA A 50 9.31 -14.43 -1.26
N PRO A 51 10.42 -15.18 -1.31
CA PRO A 51 11.23 -15.46 -0.13
C PRO A 51 11.91 -14.22 0.44
N ILE A 52 12.29 -13.25 -0.38
CA ILE A 52 12.96 -12.02 0.06
C ILE A 52 11.98 -11.11 0.81
N ILE A 53 10.79 -10.87 0.25
CA ILE A 53 9.74 -10.12 0.95
C ILE A 53 9.28 -10.89 2.19
N GLY A 54 9.22 -12.22 2.11
CA GLY A 54 8.96 -13.09 3.27
C GLY A 54 10.00 -12.94 4.38
N SER A 55 11.28 -12.76 4.03
CA SER A 55 12.34 -12.51 5.02
C SER A 55 12.19 -11.16 5.69
N LEU A 56 11.70 -10.12 5.01
CA LEU A 56 11.39 -8.82 5.64
C LEU A 56 10.32 -8.97 6.73
N ALA A 57 9.33 -9.84 6.52
CA ALA A 57 8.32 -10.14 7.53
C ALA A 57 8.89 -10.96 8.71
N ALA A 58 9.77 -11.93 8.42
CA ALA A 58 10.36 -12.83 9.42
C ALA A 58 11.46 -12.16 10.25
N GLU A 59 12.25 -11.26 9.64
CA GLU A 59 13.38 -10.56 10.28
C GLU A 59 13.04 -9.14 10.73
N GLY A 60 11.83 -8.68 10.46
CA GLY A 60 11.33 -7.36 10.81
C GLY A 60 9.97 -7.42 11.49
N MET A 61 9.12 -6.44 11.18
CA MET A 61 7.74 -6.34 11.70
C MET A 61 6.72 -6.38 10.56
N THR A 62 5.66 -7.17 10.77
CA THR A 62 4.45 -7.15 9.96
C THR A 62 3.41 -6.22 10.58
N ILE A 63 2.91 -5.24 9.83
CA ILE A 63 1.79 -4.40 10.23
C ILE A 63 0.50 -4.94 9.60
N ASP A 64 -0.46 -5.35 10.44
CA ASP A 64 -1.68 -6.03 9.98
C ASP A 64 -2.67 -5.13 9.28
N ARG A 65 -2.76 -3.87 9.69
CA ARG A 65 -3.81 -2.92 9.31
C ARG A 65 -3.18 -1.65 8.78
N ALA A 66 -2.57 -1.75 7.59
CA ALA A 66 -2.09 -0.62 6.81
C ALA A 66 -3.05 -0.35 5.66
N TYR A 67 -3.43 0.91 5.45
CA TYR A 67 -4.47 1.31 4.50
C TYR A 67 -4.07 2.54 3.70
N HIS A 68 -4.61 2.68 2.51
CA HIS A 68 -4.75 3.98 1.85
C HIS A 68 -6.11 4.59 2.20
N MET A 69 -6.34 5.89 1.91
CA MET A 69 -7.65 6.50 2.20
C MET A 69 -8.63 6.44 1.01
N GLY A 70 -8.27 5.75 -0.07
CA GLY A 70 -9.11 5.64 -1.26
C GLY A 70 -8.81 6.68 -2.32
N SER A 71 -9.84 7.09 -3.08
CA SER A 71 -9.68 8.01 -4.20
C SER A 71 -10.94 8.85 -4.46
N MET A 72 -10.70 10.10 -4.84
CA MET A 72 -11.71 11.02 -5.36
C MET A 72 -11.85 10.97 -6.88
N SER A 73 -11.04 10.15 -7.56
CA SER A 73 -10.98 10.00 -9.01
C SER A 73 -10.99 8.53 -9.42
N GLY A 74 -11.06 8.25 -10.73
CA GLY A 74 -11.07 6.88 -11.23
C GLY A 74 -9.80 6.08 -10.91
N ALA A 75 -8.63 6.73 -10.93
CA ALA A 75 -7.35 6.11 -10.61
C ALA A 75 -7.06 6.23 -9.12
N VAL A 76 -6.84 5.11 -8.42
CA VAL A 76 -6.50 5.05 -6.99
C VAL A 76 -5.02 5.35 -6.75
N CYS A 77 -4.12 4.93 -7.65
CA CYS A 77 -2.66 5.12 -7.51
C CYS A 77 -2.26 6.59 -7.31
N SER A 78 -2.83 7.51 -8.11
CA SER A 78 -2.46 8.92 -8.06
C SER A 78 -2.76 9.56 -6.70
N PRO A 79 -3.97 9.46 -6.13
CA PRO A 79 -4.23 9.93 -4.78
C PRO A 79 -3.37 9.23 -3.73
N SER A 80 -3.23 7.90 -3.78
CA SER A 80 -2.44 7.16 -2.79
C SER A 80 -0.97 7.62 -2.78
N ARG A 81 -0.34 7.69 -3.95
CA ARG A 81 1.05 8.17 -4.06
C ARG A 81 1.20 9.64 -3.68
N THR A 82 0.18 10.46 -3.91
CA THR A 82 0.18 11.85 -3.44
C THR A 82 0.07 11.92 -1.92
N MET A 83 -0.77 11.09 -1.29
CA MET A 83 -0.85 10.95 0.17
C MET A 83 0.49 10.53 0.77
N ILE A 84 1.15 9.52 0.20
CA ILE A 84 2.49 9.07 0.64
C ILE A 84 3.48 10.23 0.60
N MET A 85 3.58 10.90 -0.54
CA MET A 85 4.58 11.96 -0.77
C MET A 85 4.37 13.20 0.08
N SER A 86 3.10 13.57 0.35
CA SER A 86 2.76 14.83 1.02
C SER A 86 2.36 14.67 2.50
N GLY A 87 2.03 13.46 2.93
CA GLY A 87 1.48 13.21 4.26
C GLY A 87 0.08 13.81 4.47
N ARG A 88 -0.66 14.17 3.39
CA ARG A 88 -1.98 14.80 3.44
C ARG A 88 -3.09 13.76 3.36
N THR A 89 -4.21 14.03 4.03
CA THR A 89 -5.42 13.21 3.92
C THR A 89 -6.09 13.38 2.55
N LEU A 90 -7.00 12.47 2.21
CA LEU A 90 -7.57 12.37 0.86
C LEU A 90 -8.19 13.69 0.36
N TRP A 91 -8.96 14.37 1.21
CA TRP A 91 -9.67 15.59 0.81
C TRP A 91 -8.80 16.84 0.82
N HIS A 92 -7.63 16.79 1.45
CA HIS A 92 -6.63 17.86 1.52
C HIS A 92 -5.48 17.69 0.52
N LEU A 93 -5.60 16.76 -0.43
CA LEU A 93 -4.56 16.54 -1.44
C LEU A 93 -4.44 17.73 -2.39
N PRO A 94 -3.21 18.14 -2.77
CA PRO A 94 -2.98 19.15 -3.79
C PRO A 94 -3.57 18.67 -5.12
N ARG A 95 -4.40 19.49 -5.77
CA ARG A 95 -5.10 19.14 -7.00
C ARG A 95 -4.52 19.86 -8.19
N ARG A 96 -4.16 19.12 -9.25
CA ARG A 96 -3.94 19.69 -10.57
C ARG A 96 -5.29 20.19 -11.14
N GLY A 97 -5.40 21.52 -11.40
CA GLY A 97 -6.38 22.08 -12.33
C GLY A 97 -7.84 22.08 -11.90
N ARG A 98 -8.21 21.84 -10.65
CA ARG A 98 -9.61 21.94 -10.20
C ARG A 98 -9.88 23.23 -9.43
N LYS A 99 -10.70 24.11 -10.05
CA LYS A 99 -11.14 25.43 -9.50
C LYS A 99 -12.12 25.36 -8.31
N HIS A 100 -12.49 24.17 -7.79
CA HIS A 100 -13.69 24.00 -6.96
C HIS A 100 -13.49 23.36 -5.58
N LEU A 101 -12.36 23.56 -4.93
CA LEU A 101 -12.34 23.45 -3.47
C LEU A 101 -12.08 24.83 -2.90
N LYS A 102 -12.92 25.26 -1.95
CA LYS A 102 -12.68 26.45 -1.15
C LYS A 102 -11.23 26.39 -0.65
N ARG A 103 -10.48 27.44 -0.89
CA ARG A 103 -9.19 27.68 -0.25
C ARG A 103 -9.44 27.57 1.25
N GLU A 104 -8.81 26.62 1.91
CA GLU A 104 -8.71 26.68 3.37
C GLU A 104 -7.91 27.93 3.71
N GLU A 105 -8.52 28.82 4.46
CA GLU A 105 -7.85 29.99 5.01
C GLU A 105 -6.67 29.51 5.86
N GLY A 106 -5.46 29.83 5.44
CA GLY A 106 -4.22 29.49 6.14
C GLY A 106 -3.35 28.38 5.55
N LEU A 107 -3.81 27.57 4.57
CA LEU A 107 -2.98 26.67 3.79
C LEU A 107 -2.72 27.30 2.42
N THR A 108 -1.81 28.24 2.43
CA THR A 108 -1.36 28.94 1.25
C THR A 108 -0.56 28.00 0.38
N ASP A 109 -1.11 27.79 -0.82
CA ASP A 109 -0.38 27.37 -1.98
C ASP A 109 0.10 25.90 -2.01
N GLY A 110 -0.18 25.27 -3.14
CA GLY A 110 0.45 24.01 -3.53
C GLY A 110 1.98 24.01 -3.44
N LYS A 111 2.63 25.19 -3.31
CA LYS A 111 4.05 25.36 -3.02
C LYS A 111 4.45 24.88 -1.63
N ASP A 112 3.68 25.20 -0.58
CA ASP A 112 4.03 24.76 0.79
C ASP A 112 3.96 23.25 0.92
N ILE A 113 2.92 22.65 0.34
CA ILE A 113 2.82 21.18 0.32
C ILE A 113 3.95 20.59 -0.51
N LEU A 114 4.25 21.18 -1.66
CA LEU A 114 5.30 20.72 -2.56
C LEU A 114 6.68 20.78 -1.90
N ASN A 115 6.98 21.87 -1.19
CA ASN A 115 8.23 22.06 -0.45
C ASN A 115 8.36 21.17 0.78
N ASN A 116 7.30 20.47 1.17
CA ASN A 116 7.24 19.59 2.33
C ASN A 116 6.92 18.12 1.97
N THR A 117 7.19 17.75 0.72
CA THR A 117 7.14 16.36 0.26
C THR A 117 8.36 15.55 0.72
N ILE A 118 8.28 14.22 0.68
CA ILE A 118 9.40 13.34 1.08
C ILE A 118 10.72 13.81 0.49
N PRO A 119 10.92 13.93 -0.85
CA PRO A 119 12.23 14.33 -1.38
C PRO A 119 12.66 15.72 -0.92
N ALA A 120 11.74 16.69 -0.88
CA ALA A 120 12.07 18.04 -0.44
C ALA A 120 12.58 18.11 1.01
N VAL A 121 11.95 17.33 1.90
CA VAL A 121 12.31 17.27 3.33
C VAL A 121 13.65 16.57 3.51
N PHE A 122 13.85 15.45 2.83
CA PHE A 122 15.06 14.65 2.95
C PHE A 122 16.27 15.34 2.30
N ASN A 123 16.11 15.98 1.14
CA ASN A 123 17.17 16.80 0.53
C ASN A 123 17.65 17.92 1.50
N ARG A 124 16.71 18.64 2.11
CA ARG A 124 17.08 19.69 3.10
C ARG A 124 17.76 19.13 4.34
N ALA A 125 17.53 17.87 4.68
CA ALA A 125 18.15 17.20 5.80
C ALA A 125 19.52 16.57 5.45
N GLY A 126 20.02 16.77 4.22
CA GLY A 126 21.31 16.26 3.77
C GLY A 126 21.29 14.77 3.41
N TYR A 127 20.15 14.28 2.91
CA TYR A 127 20.05 12.96 2.32
C TYR A 127 20.18 13.05 0.81
N ASP A 128 20.85 12.10 0.22
CA ASP A 128 20.69 11.83 -1.21
C ASP A 128 19.36 11.15 -1.46
N THR A 129 18.57 11.69 -2.39
CA THR A 129 17.27 11.14 -2.72
C THR A 129 17.26 10.54 -4.12
N MET A 130 16.95 9.27 -4.21
CA MET A 130 16.83 8.54 -5.46
C MET A 130 15.42 8.00 -5.64
N ARG A 131 14.92 8.06 -6.87
CA ARG A 131 13.63 7.47 -7.23
C ARG A 131 13.72 6.68 -8.53
N THR A 132 13.16 5.46 -8.51
CA THR A 132 12.73 4.76 -9.72
C THR A 132 11.28 4.35 -9.57
N CYS A 133 10.44 4.56 -10.59
CA CYS A 133 9.04 4.16 -10.62
C CYS A 133 8.44 4.35 -12.02
N LYS A 134 7.18 3.92 -12.21
CA LYS A 134 6.39 4.32 -13.39
C LYS A 134 6.25 5.85 -13.47
N LYS A 135 6.19 6.38 -14.70
CA LYS A 135 6.04 7.82 -14.97
C LYS A 135 4.65 8.36 -14.61
N GLY A 136 3.60 7.63 -14.92
CA GLY A 136 2.21 8.08 -14.75
C GLY A 136 1.62 7.81 -13.36
N ASN A 137 0.41 8.38 -13.14
CA ASN A 137 -0.39 8.18 -11.93
C ASN A 137 0.39 8.38 -10.62
N SER A 138 1.09 9.51 -10.52
CA SER A 138 1.92 9.88 -9.38
C SER A 138 1.91 11.40 -9.13
N TYR A 139 2.54 11.85 -8.06
CA TYR A 139 2.66 13.28 -7.73
C TYR A 139 3.90 13.86 -8.42
N GLU A 140 3.73 14.35 -9.63
CA GLU A 140 4.83 14.81 -10.50
C GLU A 140 5.67 15.91 -9.85
N GLY A 141 5.04 16.89 -9.20
CA GLY A 141 5.78 17.96 -8.52
C GLY A 141 6.72 17.46 -7.43
N ALA A 142 6.33 16.42 -6.69
CA ALA A 142 7.20 15.77 -5.72
C ALA A 142 8.29 14.95 -6.42
N ASN A 143 7.92 14.18 -7.44
CA ASN A 143 8.87 13.36 -8.18
C ASN A 143 10.03 14.16 -8.79
N ALA A 144 9.75 15.39 -9.24
CA ALA A 144 10.76 16.29 -9.81
C ALA A 144 11.81 16.78 -8.80
N GLN A 145 11.62 16.54 -7.51
CA GLN A 145 12.54 16.99 -6.45
C GLN A 145 13.53 15.93 -6.00
N PHE A 146 13.43 14.69 -6.49
CA PHE A 146 14.47 13.69 -6.25
C PHE A 146 15.77 14.08 -6.97
N THR A 147 16.91 13.96 -6.29
CA THR A 147 18.24 14.30 -6.85
C THR A 147 18.60 13.35 -8.00
N VAL A 148 18.26 12.08 -7.86
CA VAL A 148 18.37 11.07 -8.93
C VAL A 148 16.97 10.53 -9.25
N ARG A 149 16.57 10.61 -10.52
CA ARG A 149 15.22 10.24 -10.94
C ARG A 149 15.22 9.39 -12.20
N HIS A 150 14.59 8.23 -12.13
CA HIS A 150 14.36 7.32 -13.25
C HIS A 150 12.88 6.96 -13.37
N ASP A 151 12.25 7.33 -14.49
CA ASP A 151 10.85 7.07 -14.76
C ASP A 151 10.67 6.08 -15.90
N ALA A 152 10.01 4.94 -15.65
CA ALA A 152 9.63 4.00 -16.70
C ALA A 152 8.51 4.58 -17.56
N GLY A 153 8.77 4.79 -18.84
CA GLY A 153 7.79 5.30 -19.80
C GLY A 153 6.76 4.25 -20.25
N LYS A 154 7.14 2.98 -20.20
CA LYS A 154 6.28 1.84 -20.53
C LYS A 154 6.07 0.97 -19.28
N ARG A 155 4.93 0.31 -19.21
CA ARG A 155 4.67 -0.74 -18.25
C ARG A 155 4.96 -2.05 -18.96
N GLY A 156 5.85 -2.84 -18.45
CA GLY A 156 6.16 -4.12 -19.02
C GLY A 156 6.88 -5.02 -18.03
N GLY A 157 6.63 -6.34 -18.11
CA GLY A 157 7.30 -7.35 -17.33
C GLY A 157 8.69 -7.69 -17.83
N THR A 158 9.06 -7.11 -18.97
CA THR A 158 10.36 -7.36 -19.58
C THR A 158 11.48 -6.64 -18.81
N HIS A 159 12.69 -7.12 -18.99
CA HIS A 159 13.89 -6.55 -18.38
C HIS A 159 14.10 -5.07 -18.74
N GLU A 160 13.69 -4.66 -19.94
CA GLU A 160 13.96 -3.32 -20.47
C GLU A 160 13.14 -2.20 -19.82
N THR A 161 11.92 -2.47 -19.33
CA THR A 161 11.04 -1.44 -18.73
C THR A 161 10.24 -1.94 -17.55
N GLY A 162 10.42 -3.19 -17.16
CA GLY A 162 9.71 -3.86 -16.07
C GLY A 162 10.47 -3.85 -14.75
N SER A 163 10.25 -4.87 -13.95
CA SER A 163 10.84 -4.95 -12.61
C SER A 163 12.36 -5.04 -12.65
N GLY A 164 12.94 -5.73 -13.64
CA GLY A 164 14.39 -5.81 -13.86
C GLY A 164 15.02 -4.44 -14.06
N TRP A 165 14.44 -3.62 -14.95
CA TRP A 165 14.93 -2.26 -15.19
C TRP A 165 14.91 -1.40 -13.93
N HIS A 166 13.85 -1.47 -13.10
CA HIS A 166 13.80 -0.75 -11.84
C HIS A 166 14.91 -1.21 -10.88
N GLY A 167 15.16 -2.52 -10.82
CA GLY A 167 16.27 -3.09 -10.06
C GLY A 167 17.63 -2.57 -10.53
N ASP A 168 17.87 -2.55 -11.84
CA ASP A 168 19.12 -2.05 -12.43
C ASP A 168 19.38 -0.58 -12.09
N ARG A 169 18.34 0.27 -12.15
CA ARG A 169 18.51 1.71 -11.78
C ARG A 169 18.94 1.89 -10.33
N VAL A 170 18.45 1.08 -9.39
CA VAL A 170 18.91 1.13 -8.00
C VAL A 170 20.32 0.55 -7.86
N MET A 171 20.62 -0.54 -8.58
CA MET A 171 21.97 -1.13 -8.57
C MET A 171 23.02 -0.16 -9.11
N ASP A 172 22.73 0.54 -10.22
CA ASP A 172 23.60 1.56 -10.81
C ASP A 172 23.86 2.70 -9.81
N TYR A 173 22.80 3.22 -9.19
CA TYR A 173 22.91 4.27 -8.18
C TYR A 173 23.80 3.85 -7.00
N LEU A 174 23.63 2.62 -6.47
CA LEU A 174 24.45 2.11 -5.37
C LEU A 174 25.89 1.87 -5.79
N ALA A 175 26.14 1.44 -7.03
CA ALA A 175 27.48 1.26 -7.58
C ALA A 175 28.22 2.60 -7.75
N ASP A 176 27.52 3.65 -8.21
CA ASP A 176 28.09 4.99 -8.34
C ASP A 176 28.49 5.57 -6.97
N ARG A 177 27.64 5.39 -5.94
CA ARG A 177 27.97 5.79 -4.57
C ARG A 177 29.21 5.07 -4.01
N GLU A 178 29.30 3.77 -4.23
CA GLU A 178 30.48 2.98 -3.81
C GLU A 178 31.74 3.47 -4.53
N LYS A 179 31.66 3.72 -5.84
CA LYS A 179 32.77 4.22 -6.64
C LYS A 179 33.26 5.61 -6.21
N THR A 180 32.35 6.47 -5.76
CA THR A 180 32.65 7.83 -5.30
C THR A 180 32.93 7.90 -3.79
N GLU A 181 32.92 6.76 -3.09
CA GLU A 181 33.06 6.69 -1.62
C GLU A 181 32.06 7.59 -0.88
N ASP A 182 30.85 7.77 -1.46
CA ASP A 182 29.82 8.61 -0.89
C ASP A 182 29.20 7.97 0.37
N THR A 183 29.37 8.65 1.50
CA THR A 183 28.90 8.20 2.82
C THR A 183 27.69 8.95 3.33
N ASP A 184 27.13 9.89 2.57
CA ASP A 184 25.92 10.60 2.94
C ASP A 184 24.73 9.63 3.08
N PRO A 185 23.79 9.88 4.00
CA PRO A 185 22.62 9.01 4.12
C PRO A 185 21.74 9.12 2.86
N PHE A 186 21.13 8.01 2.46
CA PHE A 186 20.24 8.02 1.29
C PHE A 186 18.79 7.70 1.64
N PHE A 187 17.89 8.25 0.81
CA PHE A 187 16.49 7.87 0.73
C PHE A 187 16.21 7.32 -0.68
N ILE A 188 15.99 6.02 -0.80
CA ILE A 188 15.64 5.39 -2.08
C ILE A 188 14.14 5.11 -2.11
N TYR A 189 13.41 5.70 -3.09
CA TYR A 189 12.07 5.33 -3.48
C TYR A 189 12.16 4.28 -4.58
N PHE A 190 12.17 3.01 -4.20
CA PHE A 190 12.23 1.86 -5.10
C PHE A 190 10.81 1.46 -5.50
N GLY A 191 10.24 2.13 -6.48
CA GLY A 191 8.90 1.90 -6.97
C GLY A 191 8.88 1.04 -8.22
N PHE A 192 7.90 0.14 -8.28
CA PHE A 192 7.67 -0.72 -9.42
C PHE A 192 6.47 -0.23 -10.24
N SER A 193 6.42 -0.67 -11.52
CA SER A 193 5.25 -0.52 -12.39
C SER A 193 4.31 -1.72 -12.28
N HIS A 194 4.80 -2.85 -11.80
CA HIS A 194 4.09 -4.11 -11.58
C HIS A 194 3.71 -4.29 -10.10
N PRO A 195 2.74 -5.17 -9.83
CA PRO A 195 1.95 -6.00 -10.74
C PRO A 195 0.72 -5.30 -11.39
N HIS A 196 0.73 -3.98 -11.58
CA HIS A 196 -0.32 -3.28 -12.32
C HIS A 196 -0.55 -3.91 -13.72
N ASP A 197 -1.77 -3.81 -14.22
CA ASP A 197 -2.06 -4.21 -15.60
C ASP A 197 -1.23 -3.37 -16.62
N VAL A 198 -0.72 -3.96 -17.66
CA VAL A 198 -0.82 -5.34 -18.11
C VAL A 198 0.18 -6.20 -17.33
N ARG A 199 -0.29 -7.30 -16.71
CA ARG A 199 0.54 -8.23 -15.91
C ARG A 199 1.28 -9.17 -16.86
N ASP A 200 2.28 -8.67 -17.56
CA ASP A 200 3.11 -9.41 -18.52
C ASP A 200 4.40 -9.90 -17.83
N GLY A 201 4.29 -10.93 -17.05
CA GLY A 201 5.42 -11.60 -16.40
C GLY A 201 6.40 -12.22 -17.41
N THR A 202 7.62 -12.55 -16.97
CA THR A 202 8.58 -13.29 -17.81
C THR A 202 8.03 -14.68 -18.19
N PRO A 203 8.42 -15.23 -19.35
CA PRO A 203 7.93 -16.54 -19.77
C PRO A 203 8.14 -17.65 -18.74
N GLU A 204 9.28 -17.64 -18.03
CA GLU A 204 9.63 -18.62 -17.02
C GLU A 204 8.69 -18.55 -15.81
N LEU A 205 8.46 -17.33 -15.31
CA LEU A 205 7.59 -17.10 -14.16
C LEU A 205 6.11 -17.34 -14.51
N LEU A 206 5.66 -16.94 -15.69
CA LEU A 206 4.33 -17.28 -16.18
C LEU A 206 4.12 -18.78 -16.23
N LYS A 207 5.08 -19.53 -16.80
CA LYS A 207 5.05 -21.00 -16.86
C LYS A 207 5.01 -21.61 -15.46
N LYS A 208 5.78 -21.07 -14.49
CA LYS A 208 5.79 -21.50 -13.10
C LYS A 208 4.39 -21.45 -12.48
N TYR A 209 3.67 -20.36 -12.69
CA TYR A 209 2.32 -20.14 -12.16
C TYR A 209 1.18 -20.59 -13.09
N GLY A 210 1.48 -21.34 -14.15
CA GLY A 210 0.46 -21.86 -15.05
C GLY A 210 -0.34 -20.78 -15.77
N ALA A 211 0.26 -19.62 -16.02
CA ALA A 211 -0.36 -18.46 -16.64
C ALA A 211 0.23 -18.16 -18.04
N VAL A 212 -0.50 -17.37 -18.80
CA VAL A 212 -0.06 -16.87 -20.10
C VAL A 212 -0.44 -15.38 -20.24
N ASN A 213 0.28 -14.64 -21.08
CA ASN A 213 -0.04 -13.25 -21.44
C ASN A 213 -1.22 -13.21 -22.43
N HIS A 214 -2.41 -13.57 -21.93
CA HIS A 214 -3.65 -13.56 -22.70
C HIS A 214 -4.30 -12.18 -22.62
N ARG A 215 -4.65 -11.58 -23.74
CA ARG A 215 -5.23 -10.22 -23.83
C ARG A 215 -6.50 -10.15 -24.68
N ASP A 216 -6.88 -11.27 -25.28
CA ASP A 216 -8.12 -11.36 -26.05
C ASP A 216 -9.32 -11.34 -25.09
N ARG A 217 -10.29 -10.49 -25.37
CA ARG A 217 -11.50 -10.33 -24.56
C ARG A 217 -12.64 -11.24 -25.00
N GLU A 218 -12.54 -11.77 -26.21
CA GLU A 218 -13.56 -12.62 -26.81
C GLU A 218 -13.33 -14.10 -26.53
N SER A 219 -12.14 -14.45 -26.04
CA SER A 219 -11.78 -15.83 -25.73
C SER A 219 -11.27 -16.01 -24.29
N LEU A 220 -11.31 -17.23 -23.82
CA LEU A 220 -10.76 -17.61 -22.50
C LEU A 220 -9.28 -18.00 -22.64
N PRO A 221 -8.44 -17.70 -21.61
CA PRO A 221 -7.07 -18.19 -21.59
C PRO A 221 -7.05 -19.72 -21.58
N PRO A 222 -5.96 -20.37 -22.03
CA PRO A 222 -5.81 -21.82 -21.95
C PRO A 222 -6.03 -22.35 -20.54
N ALA A 223 -6.74 -23.48 -20.41
CA ALA A 223 -6.88 -24.15 -19.13
C ALA A 223 -5.51 -24.66 -18.65
N ASN A 224 -5.18 -24.43 -17.38
CA ASN A 224 -3.93 -24.90 -16.80
C ASN A 224 -4.15 -25.35 -15.35
N THR A 225 -3.79 -26.60 -15.06
CA THR A 225 -3.93 -27.19 -13.72
C THR A 225 -3.00 -26.55 -12.70
N LYS A 226 -1.85 -26.00 -13.12
CA LYS A 226 -0.89 -25.28 -12.27
C LYS A 226 -1.35 -23.87 -11.88
N ALA A 227 -2.35 -23.33 -12.59
CA ALA A 227 -2.85 -21.98 -12.29
C ALA A 227 -3.37 -21.92 -10.85
N PRO A 228 -3.13 -20.81 -10.10
CA PRO A 228 -3.55 -20.67 -8.72
C PRO A 228 -5.05 -20.89 -8.55
N LYS A 229 -5.46 -21.32 -7.36
CA LYS A 229 -6.88 -21.49 -7.03
C LYS A 229 -7.59 -20.15 -6.97
N LEU A 230 -8.91 -20.18 -7.15
CA LEU A 230 -9.77 -19.02 -6.92
C LEU A 230 -9.66 -18.52 -5.47
N PRO A 231 -9.76 -17.20 -5.22
CA PRO A 231 -9.86 -16.68 -3.86
C PRO A 231 -11.12 -17.21 -3.16
N LEU A 232 -11.05 -17.42 -1.85
CA LEU A 232 -12.18 -17.96 -1.07
C LEU A 232 -13.46 -17.09 -1.18
N ASN A 233 -13.32 -15.80 -1.35
CA ASN A 233 -14.43 -14.84 -1.55
C ASN A 233 -14.65 -14.47 -3.03
N TRP A 234 -14.20 -15.31 -3.95
CA TRP A 234 -14.51 -15.15 -5.36
C TRP A 234 -16.02 -15.24 -5.62
N LEU A 235 -16.48 -14.45 -6.58
CA LEU A 235 -17.81 -14.55 -7.17
C LEU A 235 -17.69 -14.41 -8.69
N PRO A 236 -18.58 -15.04 -9.47
CA PRO A 236 -18.61 -14.88 -10.93
C PRO A 236 -19.01 -13.47 -11.34
N LYS A 237 -19.79 -12.77 -10.48
CA LYS A 237 -20.28 -11.40 -10.71
C LYS A 237 -20.53 -10.71 -9.37
N HIS A 238 -20.25 -9.40 -9.30
CA HIS A 238 -20.64 -8.60 -8.14
C HIS A 238 -22.17 -8.47 -8.08
N PRO A 239 -22.79 -8.56 -6.89
CA PRO A 239 -24.27 -8.63 -6.78
C PRO A 239 -25.00 -7.34 -7.15
N PHE A 240 -24.30 -6.21 -7.17
CA PHE A 240 -24.85 -4.92 -7.58
C PHE A 240 -23.81 -4.07 -8.31
N HIS A 241 -24.23 -3.01 -8.95
CA HIS A 241 -23.32 -2.08 -9.61
C HIS A 241 -22.57 -1.23 -8.56
N HIS A 242 -21.26 -1.35 -8.50
CA HIS A 242 -20.44 -0.70 -7.47
C HIS A 242 -20.07 0.77 -7.78
N GLY A 243 -20.66 1.36 -8.82
CA GLY A 243 -20.53 2.77 -9.14
C GLY A 243 -19.45 3.13 -10.16
N HIS A 244 -18.54 2.23 -10.50
CA HIS A 244 -17.58 2.51 -11.56
C HIS A 244 -18.26 2.40 -12.93
N PRO A 245 -18.06 3.36 -13.86
CA PRO A 245 -18.67 3.32 -15.18
C PRO A 245 -18.38 2.02 -15.92
N GLY A 246 -19.43 1.40 -16.47
CA GLY A 246 -19.33 0.16 -17.24
C GLY A 246 -18.91 -1.08 -16.43
N LEU A 247 -19.09 -1.10 -15.11
CA LEU A 247 -18.56 -2.14 -14.22
C LEU A 247 -17.05 -2.34 -14.35
N ARG A 248 -16.42 -1.34 -14.90
CA ARG A 248 -15.00 -1.36 -15.15
C ARG A 248 -14.23 -1.29 -13.86
N ASP A 249 -13.30 -2.16 -13.76
CA ASP A 249 -12.29 -2.24 -12.74
C ASP A 249 -10.92 -1.96 -13.33
N GLU A 250 -10.45 -2.85 -14.20
CA GLU A 250 -9.25 -2.69 -14.97
C GLU A 250 -9.55 -2.86 -16.46
N VAL A 251 -9.07 -1.95 -17.30
CA VAL A 251 -9.44 -1.89 -18.72
C VAL A 251 -8.66 -2.83 -19.58
N SER A 252 -7.41 -3.06 -19.22
CA SER A 252 -6.43 -3.73 -20.09
C SER A 252 -6.20 -5.18 -19.71
N VAL A 253 -7.09 -5.76 -18.92
CA VAL A 253 -7.07 -7.20 -18.64
C VAL A 253 -7.83 -7.96 -19.69
N SER A 254 -7.32 -9.11 -20.03
CA SER A 254 -8.02 -10.11 -20.84
C SER A 254 -9.10 -10.76 -20.03
N GLY A 255 -10.15 -11.18 -20.67
CA GLY A 255 -11.21 -11.97 -20.08
C GLY A 255 -12.57 -11.35 -20.17
N VAL A 256 -13.55 -12.04 -19.65
CA VAL A 256 -14.95 -11.77 -19.83
C VAL A 256 -15.40 -10.62 -18.93
N TRP A 257 -15.85 -9.52 -19.52
CA TRP A 257 -16.21 -8.30 -18.78
C TRP A 257 -17.45 -8.43 -17.89
N GLY A 258 -18.41 -9.24 -18.28
CA GLY A 258 -19.63 -9.44 -17.52
C GLY A 258 -19.50 -10.43 -16.37
N ASN A 259 -18.65 -11.42 -16.54
CA ASN A 259 -18.42 -12.48 -15.58
C ASN A 259 -16.92 -12.61 -15.26
N ARG A 260 -16.61 -12.91 -14.01
CA ARG A 260 -15.26 -13.23 -13.55
C ARG A 260 -15.09 -14.75 -13.56
N ASP A 261 -15.03 -15.33 -14.77
CA ASP A 261 -14.95 -16.78 -14.89
C ASP A 261 -13.67 -17.34 -14.27
N GLU A 262 -13.73 -18.62 -13.90
CA GLU A 262 -12.65 -19.32 -13.19
C GLU A 262 -11.32 -19.27 -13.94
N ARG A 263 -11.33 -19.56 -15.26
CA ARG A 263 -10.09 -19.67 -16.05
C ARG A 263 -9.38 -18.33 -16.18
N THR A 264 -10.15 -17.27 -16.48
CA THR A 264 -9.63 -15.90 -16.55
C THR A 264 -9.04 -15.46 -15.23
N ILE A 265 -9.77 -15.65 -14.11
CA ILE A 265 -9.31 -15.22 -12.80
C ILE A 265 -8.07 -16.00 -12.36
N ARG A 266 -8.04 -17.31 -12.55
CA ARG A 266 -6.86 -18.11 -12.20
C ARG A 266 -5.63 -17.73 -13.04
N ASN A 267 -5.82 -17.44 -14.34
CA ASN A 267 -4.76 -16.92 -15.20
C ASN A 267 -4.25 -15.56 -14.71
N GLU A 268 -5.15 -14.63 -14.36
CA GLU A 268 -4.79 -13.30 -13.85
C GLU A 268 -4.05 -13.37 -12.51
N ILE A 269 -4.44 -14.27 -11.61
CA ILE A 269 -3.69 -14.49 -10.36
C ILE A 269 -2.29 -15.04 -10.66
N GLY A 270 -2.17 -15.97 -11.61
CA GLY A 270 -0.87 -16.50 -12.02
C GLY A 270 0.03 -15.41 -12.63
N ARG A 271 -0.52 -14.52 -13.44
CA ARG A 271 0.18 -13.35 -13.99
C ARG A 271 0.60 -12.38 -12.88
N GLN A 272 -0.30 -12.11 -11.92
CA GLN A 272 -0.02 -11.30 -10.72
C GLN A 272 1.19 -11.86 -9.95
N PHE A 273 1.21 -13.17 -9.72
CA PHE A 273 2.29 -13.82 -8.97
C PHE A 273 3.60 -13.85 -9.76
N ALA A 274 3.55 -14.05 -11.06
CA ALA A 274 4.75 -13.96 -11.92
C ALA A 274 5.41 -12.57 -11.83
N CYS A 275 4.62 -11.51 -11.88
CA CYS A 275 5.13 -10.15 -11.72
C CYS A 275 5.64 -9.89 -10.29
N SER A 276 4.94 -10.40 -9.27
CA SER A 276 5.31 -10.20 -7.85
C SER A 276 6.60 -10.94 -7.48
N GLU A 277 6.81 -12.15 -8.00
CA GLU A 277 8.06 -12.88 -7.80
C GLU A 277 9.24 -12.19 -8.49
N ASN A 278 9.04 -11.60 -9.68
CA ASN A 278 10.09 -10.80 -10.32
C ASN A 278 10.46 -9.58 -9.47
N ILE A 279 9.48 -8.93 -8.83
CA ILE A 279 9.76 -7.85 -7.86
C ILE A 279 10.61 -8.38 -6.69
N ASP A 280 10.26 -9.53 -6.13
CA ASP A 280 11.00 -10.18 -5.04
C ASP A 280 12.47 -10.42 -5.41
N ILE A 281 12.72 -10.94 -6.62
CA ILE A 281 14.07 -11.15 -7.16
C ILE A 281 14.86 -9.83 -7.22
N GLN A 282 14.26 -8.74 -7.71
CA GLN A 282 14.95 -7.46 -7.81
C GLN A 282 15.26 -6.85 -6.43
N ILE A 283 14.35 -7.01 -5.48
CA ILE A 283 14.60 -6.61 -4.09
C ILE A 283 15.81 -7.38 -3.53
N GLY A 284 15.88 -8.68 -3.76
CA GLY A 284 17.01 -9.52 -3.33
C GLY A 284 18.34 -9.04 -3.84
N ARG A 285 18.43 -8.62 -5.12
CA ARG A 285 19.64 -8.03 -5.71
C ARG A 285 20.08 -6.77 -4.97
N VAL A 286 19.14 -5.86 -4.72
CA VAL A 286 19.41 -4.59 -4.02
C VAL A 286 19.84 -4.82 -2.57
N LEU A 287 19.14 -5.71 -1.84
CA LEU A 287 19.54 -6.04 -0.46
C LEU A 287 20.92 -6.71 -0.39
N GLY A 288 21.24 -7.58 -1.37
CA GLY A 288 22.57 -8.16 -1.51
C GLY A 288 23.66 -7.11 -1.72
N LYS A 289 23.39 -6.09 -2.55
CA LYS A 289 24.31 -4.97 -2.77
C LYS A 289 24.51 -4.14 -1.51
N LEU A 290 23.43 -3.76 -0.81
CA LEU A 290 23.52 -3.03 0.46
C LEU A 290 24.31 -3.80 1.52
N LYS A 291 24.15 -5.13 1.58
CA LYS A 291 24.94 -5.98 2.47
C LYS A 291 26.42 -5.96 2.12
N ALA A 292 26.75 -6.06 0.83
CA ALA A 292 28.15 -6.01 0.36
C ALA A 292 28.82 -4.66 0.66
N MET A 293 28.07 -3.56 0.62
CA MET A 293 28.52 -2.21 0.98
C MET A 293 28.58 -1.98 2.49
N GLY A 294 28.12 -2.91 3.34
CA GLY A 294 28.03 -2.72 4.80
C GLY A 294 26.93 -1.76 5.26
N GLU A 295 25.99 -1.39 4.37
CA GLU A 295 24.94 -0.42 4.67
C GLU A 295 23.61 -1.05 5.12
N LEU A 296 23.45 -2.37 4.96
CA LEU A 296 22.19 -3.05 5.23
C LEU A 296 21.70 -2.85 6.67
N GLU A 297 22.58 -2.99 7.65
CA GLU A 297 22.22 -2.90 9.08
C GLU A 297 21.90 -1.46 9.54
N ASN A 298 22.34 -0.44 8.79
CA ASN A 298 22.00 0.97 9.01
C ASN A 298 20.85 1.44 8.11
N THR A 299 20.09 0.52 7.50
CA THR A 299 19.01 0.85 6.56
C THR A 299 17.65 0.40 7.11
N TYR A 300 16.69 1.33 7.20
CA TYR A 300 15.29 0.98 7.35
C TYR A 300 14.70 0.59 6.00
N ILE A 301 14.17 -0.61 5.91
CA ILE A 301 13.57 -1.18 4.71
C ILE A 301 12.07 -1.28 4.92
N PHE A 302 11.29 -0.62 4.05
CA PHE A 302 9.84 -0.67 4.03
C PHE A 302 9.38 -1.33 2.75
N TYR A 303 8.49 -2.30 2.84
CA TYR A 303 7.79 -2.86 1.69
C TYR A 303 6.29 -2.62 1.83
N THR A 304 5.67 -2.05 0.80
CA THR A 304 4.22 -1.86 0.72
C THR A 304 3.73 -1.85 -0.74
N ALA A 305 2.43 -1.65 -0.93
CA ALA A 305 1.81 -1.33 -2.21
C ALA A 305 1.05 -0.01 -2.10
N ASP A 306 0.78 0.65 -3.22
CA ASP A 306 -0.03 1.88 -3.22
C ASP A 306 -1.53 1.61 -2.98
N HIS A 307 -2.02 0.43 -3.31
CA HIS A 307 -3.34 -0.13 -2.96
C HIS A 307 -3.35 -1.63 -3.29
N GLY A 308 -4.40 -2.33 -2.83
CA GLY A 308 -4.61 -3.73 -3.17
C GLY A 308 -5.36 -3.92 -4.50
N MET A 309 -5.74 -5.17 -4.78
CA MET A 309 -6.38 -5.59 -6.02
C MET A 309 -7.39 -6.72 -5.76
N ALA A 310 -8.51 -6.71 -6.49
CA ALA A 310 -9.57 -7.71 -6.30
C ALA A 310 -9.24 -9.07 -6.98
N ILE A 311 -8.98 -9.07 -8.25
CA ILE A 311 -8.77 -10.24 -9.11
C ILE A 311 -9.76 -11.37 -8.77
N GLY A 312 -11.04 -11.14 -9.09
CA GLY A 312 -12.15 -12.07 -8.89
C GLY A 312 -12.81 -12.03 -7.50
N ARG A 313 -12.17 -11.44 -6.48
CA ARG A 313 -12.77 -11.30 -5.15
C ARG A 313 -14.04 -10.46 -5.22
N HIS A 314 -15.12 -10.94 -4.61
CA HIS A 314 -16.47 -10.35 -4.67
C HIS A 314 -17.01 -10.11 -6.09
N GLY A 315 -16.50 -10.81 -7.10
CA GLY A 315 -16.87 -10.60 -8.50
C GLY A 315 -16.32 -9.31 -9.11
N LEU A 316 -15.28 -8.72 -8.49
CA LEU A 316 -14.58 -7.52 -8.94
C LEU A 316 -13.21 -7.90 -9.52
N GLN A 317 -12.64 -7.00 -10.33
CA GLN A 317 -11.33 -7.24 -10.94
C GLN A 317 -10.26 -6.31 -10.36
N GLY A 318 -10.53 -5.04 -10.20
CA GLY A 318 -9.55 -4.02 -9.89
C GLY A 318 -9.61 -3.48 -8.46
N LYS A 319 -9.26 -2.22 -8.35
CA LYS A 319 -8.97 -1.47 -7.13
C LYS A 319 -10.05 -0.52 -6.67
N GLN A 320 -11.13 -0.39 -7.45
CA GLN A 320 -12.16 0.62 -7.25
C GLN A 320 -13.24 0.15 -6.26
N ASN A 321 -12.81 -0.30 -5.09
CA ASN A 321 -13.69 -0.75 -4.01
C ASN A 321 -12.99 -0.59 -2.65
N LEU A 322 -13.72 -0.82 -1.56
CA LEU A 322 -13.24 -0.63 -0.20
C LEU A 322 -13.26 -1.92 0.65
N TYR A 323 -13.24 -3.10 0.00
CA TYR A 323 -13.01 -4.36 0.70
C TYR A 323 -11.55 -4.50 1.13
N GLU A 324 -11.26 -5.37 2.10
CA GLU A 324 -9.92 -5.56 2.66
C GLU A 324 -8.85 -5.92 1.62
N HIS A 325 -9.23 -6.58 0.54
CA HIS A 325 -8.29 -6.97 -0.51
C HIS A 325 -7.82 -5.82 -1.41
N THR A 326 -8.49 -4.66 -1.36
CA THR A 326 -8.11 -3.46 -2.11
C THR A 326 -7.78 -2.28 -1.21
N TRP A 327 -8.57 -2.06 -0.15
CA TRP A 327 -8.38 -0.94 0.75
C TRP A 327 -7.16 -1.13 1.67
N ARG A 328 -6.91 -2.36 2.13
CA ARG A 328 -5.73 -2.71 2.90
C ARG A 328 -4.54 -3.02 1.99
N VAL A 329 -3.34 -2.69 2.43
CA VAL A 329 -2.08 -2.94 1.73
C VAL A 329 -1.14 -3.79 2.60
N PRO A 330 -0.19 -4.56 2.01
CA PRO A 330 0.87 -5.16 2.79
C PRO A 330 1.78 -4.07 3.37
N LEU A 331 2.31 -4.29 4.57
CA LEU A 331 3.34 -3.42 5.14
C LEU A 331 4.29 -4.24 6.00
N PHE A 332 5.52 -4.40 5.52
CA PHE A 332 6.63 -5.03 6.22
C PHE A 332 7.72 -4.01 6.46
N VAL A 333 8.29 -4.00 7.66
CA VAL A 333 9.34 -3.05 8.01
C VAL A 333 10.48 -3.77 8.74
N LYS A 334 11.70 -3.66 8.22
CA LYS A 334 12.93 -4.14 8.86
C LYS A 334 13.90 -2.97 9.04
N GLY A 335 14.69 -2.96 10.10
CA GLY A 335 15.72 -1.95 10.32
C GLY A 335 16.19 -1.83 11.76
N PRO A 336 17.07 -0.88 12.05
CA PRO A 336 17.65 -0.72 13.39
C PRO A 336 16.60 -0.62 14.50
N GLY A 337 16.75 -1.42 15.54
CA GLY A 337 15.87 -1.41 16.71
C GLY A 337 14.50 -2.07 16.53
N ILE A 338 14.16 -2.57 15.33
CA ILE A 338 12.91 -3.30 15.08
C ILE A 338 13.10 -4.77 15.50
N LYS A 339 12.19 -5.26 16.36
CA LYS A 339 12.25 -6.65 16.82
C LYS A 339 11.90 -7.61 15.68
N SER A 340 12.81 -8.54 15.39
CA SER A 340 12.64 -9.59 14.39
C SER A 340 11.40 -10.44 14.68
N GLY A 341 10.66 -10.79 13.61
CA GLY A 341 9.46 -11.61 13.66
C GLY A 341 8.29 -11.01 14.43
N SER A 342 8.33 -9.70 14.69
CA SER A 342 7.26 -9.03 15.43
C SER A 342 6.06 -8.70 14.54
N ARG A 343 4.90 -8.47 15.19
CA ARG A 343 3.66 -8.17 14.51
C ARG A 343 2.83 -7.18 15.33
N ALA A 344 2.17 -6.24 14.68
CA ALA A 344 1.29 -5.28 15.34
C ALA A 344 0.04 -4.99 14.48
N PRO A 345 -1.13 -4.74 15.12
CA PRO A 345 -2.31 -4.28 14.39
C PRO A 345 -2.06 -3.02 13.56
N GLY A 346 -1.40 -2.01 14.12
CA GLY A 346 -0.98 -0.80 13.43
C GLY A 346 -2.07 0.25 13.34
N ASN A 347 -3.14 0.02 12.60
CA ASN A 347 -4.12 1.04 12.19
C ASN A 347 -3.42 2.27 11.60
N VAL A 348 -2.61 2.05 10.58
CA VAL A 348 -1.82 3.10 9.91
C VAL A 348 -2.37 3.41 8.52
N TYR A 349 -2.17 4.64 8.07
CA TYR A 349 -2.37 5.01 6.69
C TYR A 349 -1.03 5.15 5.95
N LEU A 350 -1.05 5.01 4.63
CA LEU A 350 0.14 5.26 3.81
C LEU A 350 0.63 6.71 3.92
N LEU A 351 -0.23 7.67 4.21
CA LEU A 351 0.18 9.06 4.47
C LEU A 351 1.03 9.23 5.75
N ASP A 352 1.00 8.24 6.65
CA ASP A 352 1.79 8.24 7.88
C ASP A 352 3.29 7.97 7.62
N LEU A 353 3.61 7.49 6.42
CA LEU A 353 5.00 7.17 6.04
C LEU A 353 5.90 8.40 6.10
N LEU A 354 5.46 9.57 5.59
CA LEU A 354 6.28 10.79 5.68
C LEU A 354 6.63 11.14 7.13
N ALA A 355 5.63 11.13 8.03
CA ALA A 355 5.85 11.39 9.45
C ALA A 355 6.79 10.36 10.10
N THR A 356 6.65 9.09 9.71
CA THR A 356 7.45 7.98 10.24
C THR A 356 8.89 8.04 9.73
N PHE A 357 9.10 8.29 8.45
CA PHE A 357 10.44 8.47 7.89
C PHE A 357 11.18 9.63 8.55
N CYS A 358 10.50 10.77 8.73
CA CYS A 358 11.08 11.91 9.46
C CYS A 358 11.50 11.51 10.88
N ASP A 359 10.62 10.85 11.63
CA ASP A 359 10.88 10.45 13.02
C ASP A 359 12.04 9.43 13.13
N LEU A 360 12.13 8.47 12.20
CA LEU A 360 13.24 7.50 12.15
C LEU A 360 14.57 8.18 11.83
N ALA A 361 14.54 9.18 10.94
CA ALA A 361 15.73 9.92 10.51
C ALA A 361 16.12 11.07 11.46
N GLY A 362 15.35 11.31 12.52
CA GLY A 362 15.59 12.43 13.43
C GLY A 362 15.26 13.80 12.79
N ILE A 363 14.39 13.84 11.80
CA ILE A 363 13.95 15.03 11.07
C ILE A 363 12.59 15.51 11.64
N ASN A 364 12.42 16.80 11.82
CA ASN A 364 11.14 17.35 12.23
C ASN A 364 10.07 17.12 11.16
N LYS A 365 8.93 16.57 11.56
CA LYS A 365 7.77 16.40 10.70
C LYS A 365 7.29 17.77 10.17
N PRO A 366 7.07 17.94 8.85
CA PRO A 366 6.55 19.17 8.29
C PRO A 366 5.17 19.53 8.87
N LYS A 367 4.89 20.82 9.07
CA LYS A 367 3.58 21.32 9.55
C LYS A 367 2.42 20.94 8.61
N THR A 368 2.69 20.82 7.31
CA THR A 368 1.71 20.40 6.30
C THR A 368 1.35 18.91 6.37
N CYS A 369 2.14 18.09 7.07
CA CYS A 369 1.91 16.65 7.18
C CYS A 369 0.87 16.35 8.27
N GLU A 370 -0.26 15.77 7.87
CA GLU A 370 -1.35 15.30 8.74
C GLU A 370 -1.10 13.88 9.26
N GLY A 371 -0.10 13.18 8.71
CA GLY A 371 0.27 11.83 9.11
C GLY A 371 0.76 11.73 10.55
N ILE A 372 0.57 10.56 11.13
CA ILE A 372 1.00 10.20 12.49
C ILE A 372 2.18 9.23 12.38
N SER A 373 3.31 9.55 13.01
CA SER A 373 4.43 8.61 13.05
C SER A 373 4.05 7.30 13.75
N PHE A 374 4.30 6.19 13.10
CA PHE A 374 4.17 4.87 13.71
C PHE A 374 5.51 4.25 14.17
N LYS A 375 6.59 5.05 14.25
CA LYS A 375 7.84 4.62 14.90
C LYS A 375 7.61 4.02 16.30
N PRO A 376 6.68 4.54 17.16
CA PRO A 376 6.40 3.88 18.43
C PRO A 376 5.89 2.45 18.32
N ILE A 377 5.19 2.11 17.21
CA ILE A 377 4.79 0.72 16.92
C ILE A 377 6.03 -0.09 16.54
N LEU A 378 6.84 0.42 15.62
CA LEU A 378 8.06 -0.25 15.14
C LEU A 378 9.03 -0.56 16.29
N MET A 379 9.08 0.32 17.29
CA MET A 379 9.91 0.14 18.49
C MET A 379 9.20 -0.65 19.61
N GLY A 380 8.04 -1.27 19.34
CA GLY A 380 7.30 -2.09 20.29
C GLY A 380 6.64 -1.33 21.47
N LYS A 381 6.58 0.01 21.40
CA LYS A 381 6.04 0.86 22.47
C LYS A 381 4.52 1.05 22.37
N LYS A 382 3.93 0.83 21.20
CA LYS A 382 2.48 0.91 20.94
C LYS A 382 2.04 -0.21 20.01
N GLN A 383 0.73 -0.49 19.99
CA GLN A 383 0.14 -1.47 19.08
C GLN A 383 -0.58 -0.80 17.91
N ILE A 384 -1.15 0.37 18.12
CA ILE A 384 -1.89 1.17 17.12
C ILE A 384 -1.56 2.65 17.27
N VAL A 385 -1.77 3.43 16.23
CA VAL A 385 -1.63 4.90 16.26
C VAL A 385 -2.97 5.63 16.17
N ARG A 386 -4.05 4.94 15.80
CA ARG A 386 -5.42 5.46 15.79
C ARG A 386 -6.43 4.34 16.02
N GLU A 387 -7.60 4.70 16.53
CA GLU A 387 -8.68 3.76 16.79
C GLU A 387 -9.51 3.47 15.55
N GLU A 388 -9.76 4.49 14.73
CA GLU A 388 -10.64 4.46 13.58
C GLU A 388 -9.87 4.60 12.27
N LEU A 389 -10.41 3.98 11.21
CA LEU A 389 -9.94 4.12 9.85
C LEU A 389 -11.11 4.50 8.94
N TYR A 390 -10.89 5.43 8.04
CA TYR A 390 -11.85 5.92 7.05
C TYR A 390 -11.28 5.76 5.64
N GLY A 391 -12.14 5.42 4.69
CA GLY A 391 -11.80 5.35 3.27
C GLY A 391 -12.96 5.81 2.40
N ALA A 392 -12.62 6.35 1.22
CA ALA A 392 -13.60 6.85 0.26
C ALA A 392 -13.22 6.48 -1.17
N TYR A 393 -14.23 6.16 -1.99
CA TYR A 393 -14.05 6.07 -3.43
C TYR A 393 -15.26 6.69 -4.14
N CYS A 394 -15.00 7.69 -5.00
CA CYS A 394 -16.04 8.39 -5.75
C CYS A 394 -15.66 8.65 -7.21
N GLY A 395 -14.78 7.82 -7.77
CA GLY A 395 -14.40 7.92 -9.17
C GLY A 395 -15.52 7.48 -10.11
N GLY A 396 -16.22 8.44 -10.69
CA GLY A 396 -17.31 8.21 -11.65
C GLY A 396 -18.72 8.38 -11.08
N THR A 397 -18.88 8.46 -9.76
CA THR A 397 -20.18 8.67 -9.10
C THR A 397 -20.00 9.39 -7.77
N LYS A 398 -21.05 10.10 -7.31
CA LYS A 398 -21.04 10.85 -6.05
C LYS A 398 -22.35 10.61 -5.31
N PRO A 399 -22.29 10.46 -3.98
CA PRO A 399 -21.12 10.44 -3.10
C PRO A 399 -20.19 9.23 -3.32
N GLY A 400 -20.63 8.14 -3.96
CA GLY A 400 -19.85 6.95 -4.23
C GLY A 400 -19.83 5.97 -3.06
N MET A 401 -18.64 5.51 -2.65
CA MET A 401 -18.48 4.59 -1.53
C MET A 401 -17.73 5.26 -0.37
N ARG A 402 -18.11 4.90 0.86
CA ARG A 402 -17.36 5.23 2.09
C ARG A 402 -17.27 4.00 2.96
N SER A 403 -16.19 3.91 3.67
CA SER A 403 -15.98 2.86 4.68
C SER A 403 -15.40 3.44 5.95
N VAL A 404 -15.80 2.92 7.08
CA VAL A 404 -15.09 3.10 8.35
C VAL A 404 -14.82 1.74 8.98
N ARG A 405 -13.72 1.68 9.73
CA ARG A 405 -13.33 0.53 10.53
C ARG A 405 -13.00 0.99 11.94
N LYS A 406 -13.53 0.29 12.94
CA LYS A 406 -13.16 0.44 14.35
C LYS A 406 -13.06 -0.94 14.99
N GLY A 407 -11.89 -1.25 15.54
CA GLY A 407 -11.62 -2.59 16.05
C GLY A 407 -11.79 -3.66 14.97
N ASP A 408 -12.71 -4.60 15.22
CA ASP A 408 -13.05 -5.68 14.28
C ASP A 408 -14.26 -5.36 13.39
N TRP A 409 -14.91 -4.23 13.61
CA TRP A 409 -16.09 -3.83 12.85
C TRP A 409 -15.74 -2.94 11.66
N LYS A 410 -16.42 -3.19 10.55
CA LYS A 410 -16.29 -2.43 9.32
C LYS A 410 -17.64 -2.18 8.68
N LEU A 411 -17.88 -0.94 8.33
CA LEU A 411 -19.06 -0.49 7.56
C LEU A 411 -18.61 -0.05 6.16
N ILE A 412 -19.35 -0.45 5.13
CA ILE A 412 -19.22 0.10 3.78
C ILE A 412 -20.60 0.59 3.34
N LYS A 413 -20.67 1.84 2.89
CA LYS A 413 -21.91 2.41 2.29
C LYS A 413 -21.66 2.79 0.84
N TYR A 414 -22.65 2.52 0.01
CA TYR A 414 -22.68 2.85 -1.40
C TYR A 414 -23.89 3.76 -1.67
N ASP A 415 -23.65 4.87 -2.36
CA ASP A 415 -24.66 5.69 -3.00
C ASP A 415 -24.13 6.06 -4.39
N VAL A 416 -24.50 5.26 -5.37
CA VAL A 416 -23.90 5.27 -6.69
C VAL A 416 -24.98 5.34 -7.76
N LEU A 417 -24.59 5.74 -8.98
CA LEU A 417 -25.48 5.91 -10.11
C LEU A 417 -26.63 6.89 -9.78
N ASP A 418 -26.28 8.03 -9.19
CA ASP A 418 -27.24 9.09 -8.79
C ASP A 418 -28.39 8.55 -7.90
N GLY A 419 -28.02 7.74 -6.91
CA GLY A 419 -28.94 7.16 -5.94
C GLY A 419 -29.71 5.93 -6.41
N LYS A 420 -29.48 5.46 -7.64
CA LYS A 420 -30.13 4.25 -8.16
C LYS A 420 -29.68 2.97 -7.46
N VAL A 421 -28.49 2.98 -6.89
CA VAL A 421 -27.96 1.89 -6.09
C VAL A 421 -27.48 2.44 -4.75
N ARG A 422 -28.20 2.07 -3.70
CA ARG A 422 -27.89 2.36 -2.30
C ARG A 422 -27.76 1.05 -1.55
N GLU A 423 -26.57 0.76 -1.04
CA GLU A 423 -26.29 -0.47 -0.31
C GLU A 423 -25.48 -0.16 0.94
N THR A 424 -25.76 -0.89 2.02
CA THR A 424 -25.02 -0.84 3.28
C THR A 424 -24.54 -2.23 3.62
N GLN A 425 -23.25 -2.35 3.93
CA GLN A 425 -22.63 -3.60 4.33
C GLN A 425 -21.95 -3.41 5.69
N LEU A 426 -22.22 -4.32 6.62
CA LEU A 426 -21.63 -4.37 7.94
C LEU A 426 -20.94 -5.72 8.14
N PHE A 427 -19.67 -5.69 8.52
CA PHE A 427 -18.87 -6.90 8.75
C PHE A 427 -18.22 -6.87 10.14
N ASN A 428 -18.14 -8.04 10.77
CA ASN A 428 -17.20 -8.30 11.85
C ASN A 428 -16.00 -9.06 11.24
N LEU A 429 -14.87 -8.39 11.07
CA LEU A 429 -13.70 -8.93 10.37
C LEU A 429 -12.96 -10.02 11.15
N LYS A 430 -13.19 -10.14 12.47
CA LYS A 430 -12.68 -11.25 13.26
C LYS A 430 -13.44 -12.54 12.93
N GLU A 431 -14.75 -12.44 12.82
CA GLU A 431 -15.62 -13.57 12.52
C GLU A 431 -15.72 -13.86 11.01
N ASN A 432 -15.60 -12.81 10.17
CA ASN A 432 -15.71 -12.88 8.73
C ASN A 432 -14.52 -12.15 8.05
N PRO A 433 -13.30 -12.68 8.14
CA PRO A 433 -12.09 -12.03 7.61
C PRO A 433 -12.04 -11.94 6.09
N HIS A 434 -12.86 -12.71 5.39
CA HIS A 434 -12.99 -12.68 3.94
C HIS A 434 -14.12 -11.76 3.45
N GLU A 435 -14.83 -11.10 4.37
CA GLU A 435 -15.99 -10.26 4.06
C GLU A 435 -17.03 -11.00 3.22
N TYR A 436 -17.27 -12.31 3.50
CA TYR A 436 -18.29 -13.08 2.78
C TYR A 436 -19.64 -12.36 2.82
N ILE A 437 -20.33 -12.38 1.70
CA ILE A 437 -21.68 -11.90 1.51
C ILE A 437 -22.59 -13.08 1.15
N GLN A 438 -23.89 -12.87 1.08
CA GLN A 438 -24.88 -13.94 0.87
C GLN A 438 -24.55 -14.84 -0.33
N GLN A 439 -24.04 -14.27 -1.42
CA GLN A 439 -23.70 -14.99 -2.65
C GLN A 439 -22.57 -16.02 -2.47
N ASN A 440 -21.69 -15.82 -1.49
CA ASN A 440 -20.61 -16.78 -1.21
C ASN A 440 -21.13 -18.12 -0.62
N HIS A 441 -22.39 -18.16 -0.16
CA HIS A 441 -23.02 -19.39 0.36
C HIS A 441 -23.66 -20.27 -0.74
N ALA A 442 -23.70 -19.82 -1.99
CA ALA A 442 -24.21 -20.61 -3.11
C ALA A 442 -23.37 -21.89 -3.31
N SER A 443 -24.01 -23.03 -3.56
CA SER A 443 -23.33 -24.31 -3.70
C SER A 443 -22.25 -24.29 -4.80
N SER A 444 -22.59 -23.72 -5.96
CA SER A 444 -21.64 -23.57 -7.08
C SER A 444 -20.38 -22.76 -6.71
N VAL A 445 -20.53 -21.69 -5.92
CA VAL A 445 -19.39 -20.87 -5.47
C VAL A 445 -18.52 -21.65 -4.48
N LYS A 446 -19.15 -22.36 -3.54
CA LYS A 446 -18.43 -23.22 -2.58
C LYS A 446 -17.66 -24.36 -3.26
N GLU A 447 -18.23 -24.98 -4.26
CA GLU A 447 -17.58 -26.04 -5.05
C GLU A 447 -16.35 -25.50 -5.79
N GLN A 448 -16.45 -24.33 -6.44
CA GLN A 448 -15.35 -23.75 -7.22
C GLN A 448 -14.23 -23.19 -6.34
N THR A 449 -14.57 -22.60 -5.21
CA THR A 449 -13.58 -21.94 -4.33
C THR A 449 -13.02 -22.86 -3.24
N GLY A 450 -13.74 -23.93 -2.90
CA GLY A 450 -13.49 -24.73 -1.69
C GLY A 450 -13.83 -23.98 -0.40
N ALA A 451 -14.47 -22.83 -0.47
CA ALA A 451 -14.85 -22.04 0.71
C ALA A 451 -15.94 -22.75 1.54
N LYS A 452 -15.86 -22.59 2.86
CA LYS A 452 -16.83 -23.14 3.82
C LYS A 452 -17.36 -22.01 4.74
N PRO A 453 -18.07 -21.03 4.18
CA PRO A 453 -18.57 -19.91 5.01
C PRO A 453 -19.57 -20.42 6.05
N LYS A 454 -19.43 -19.97 7.29
CA LYS A 454 -20.41 -20.22 8.35
C LYS A 454 -21.65 -19.36 8.11
N LEU A 455 -22.83 -19.78 8.56
CA LEU A 455 -24.10 -19.11 8.32
C LEU A 455 -24.08 -17.61 8.72
N GLY A 456 -23.37 -17.24 9.78
CA GLY A 456 -23.25 -15.86 10.23
C GLY A 456 -22.18 -15.03 9.49
N GLN A 457 -21.42 -15.62 8.57
CA GLN A 457 -20.43 -14.91 7.76
C GLN A 457 -21.09 -14.34 6.50
N ALA A 458 -21.77 -13.24 6.66
CA ALA A 458 -22.52 -12.55 5.61
C ALA A 458 -22.52 -11.03 5.88
N ASN A 459 -23.18 -10.26 5.02
CA ASN A 459 -23.49 -8.86 5.32
C ASN A 459 -24.49 -8.79 6.49
N LEU A 460 -24.10 -8.14 7.58
CA LEU A 460 -24.87 -8.06 8.84
C LEU A 460 -25.79 -6.82 8.90
N ALA A 461 -25.72 -5.92 7.92
CA ALA A 461 -26.45 -4.64 7.96
C ALA A 461 -27.98 -4.78 8.07
N ARG A 462 -28.53 -5.88 7.56
CA ARG A 462 -29.99 -6.17 7.64
C ARG A 462 -30.40 -7.10 8.77
N ASN A 463 -29.44 -7.50 9.61
CA ASN A 463 -29.71 -8.40 10.73
C ASN A 463 -30.03 -7.59 11.99
N GLN A 464 -31.27 -7.70 12.47
CA GLN A 464 -31.78 -6.95 13.62
C GLN A 464 -30.93 -7.08 14.88
N LYS A 465 -30.25 -8.22 15.07
CA LYS A 465 -29.32 -8.43 16.17
C LYS A 465 -28.20 -7.40 16.21
N TYR A 466 -27.82 -6.84 15.07
CA TYR A 466 -26.69 -5.90 14.94
C TYR A 466 -27.16 -4.47 14.63
N ALA A 467 -28.45 -4.15 14.83
CA ALA A 467 -29.00 -2.82 14.55
C ALA A 467 -28.30 -1.71 15.35
N ASP A 468 -28.01 -1.95 16.63
CA ASP A 468 -27.26 -0.98 17.47
C ASP A 468 -25.84 -0.77 16.97
N LYS A 469 -25.16 -1.85 16.59
CA LYS A 469 -23.82 -1.78 16.01
C LYS A 469 -23.82 -1.06 14.67
N LEU A 470 -24.82 -1.26 13.84
CA LEU A 470 -24.98 -0.55 12.58
C LEU A 470 -25.10 0.96 12.83
N ARG A 471 -25.98 1.39 13.75
CA ARG A 471 -26.15 2.80 14.13
C ARG A 471 -24.86 3.42 14.66
N GLU A 472 -24.12 2.70 15.52
CA GLU A 472 -22.80 3.14 16.02
C GLU A 472 -21.82 3.40 14.87
N MET A 473 -21.73 2.46 13.91
CA MET A 473 -20.79 2.57 12.80
C MET A 473 -21.21 3.62 11.77
N GLU A 474 -22.50 3.86 11.59
CA GLU A 474 -23.03 4.95 10.74
C GLU A 474 -22.76 6.32 11.35
N ALA A 475 -22.95 6.47 12.67
CA ALA A 475 -22.57 7.68 13.40
C ALA A 475 -21.06 7.95 13.32
N LEU A 476 -20.26 6.91 13.46
CA LEU A 476 -18.81 7.00 13.28
C LEU A 476 -18.45 7.44 11.86
N LEU A 477 -19.08 6.86 10.84
CA LEU A 477 -18.84 7.25 9.45
C LEU A 477 -19.10 8.74 9.24
N LEU A 478 -20.22 9.25 9.72
CA LEU A 478 -20.57 10.67 9.61
C LEU A 478 -19.55 11.55 10.36
N SER A 479 -19.12 11.15 11.56
CA SER A 479 -18.08 11.84 12.34
C SER A 479 -16.76 11.94 11.56
N GLU A 480 -16.29 10.83 10.99
CA GLU A 480 -15.05 10.80 10.21
C GLU A 480 -15.16 11.61 8.90
N MET A 481 -16.33 11.56 8.23
CA MET A 481 -16.59 12.41 7.06
C MET A 481 -16.50 13.90 7.42
N LYS A 482 -17.07 14.30 8.57
CA LYS A 482 -17.00 15.69 9.07
C LYS A 482 -15.56 16.06 9.44
N ARG A 483 -14.86 15.23 10.19
CA ARG A 483 -13.48 15.45 10.66
C ARG A 483 -12.47 15.59 9.53
N LEU A 484 -12.68 14.87 8.42
CA LEU A 484 -11.78 14.83 7.27
C LEU A 484 -12.21 15.74 6.13
N ASP A 485 -13.19 16.62 6.36
CA ASP A 485 -13.72 17.57 5.36
C ASP A 485 -14.22 16.91 4.07
N ASP A 486 -14.82 15.70 4.20
CA ASP A 486 -15.49 15.05 3.08
C ASP A 486 -16.58 15.96 2.52
N PRO A 487 -16.53 16.34 1.23
CA PRO A 487 -17.49 17.26 0.63
C PRO A 487 -18.88 16.66 0.39
N HIS A 488 -19.06 15.35 0.62
CA HIS A 488 -20.29 14.63 0.31
C HIS A 488 -21.02 14.15 1.56
N ARG A 489 -22.33 13.86 1.40
CA ARG A 489 -23.18 13.17 2.39
C ARG A 489 -23.96 12.06 1.69
N PHE A 490 -24.35 11.06 2.46
CA PHE A 490 -25.27 10.00 2.01
C PHE A 490 -26.71 10.44 2.21
N TRP A 491 -27.65 9.74 1.58
CA TRP A 491 -29.09 10.00 1.57
C TRP A 491 -29.75 10.03 2.96
N ASP A 492 -29.14 9.38 3.94
CA ASP A 492 -29.62 9.21 5.32
C ASP A 492 -28.80 10.03 6.33
N GLN A 493 -28.02 10.98 5.85
CA GLN A 493 -27.22 11.89 6.65
C GLN A 493 -27.73 13.33 6.51
N GLU A 494 -27.64 14.11 7.58
CA GLU A 494 -27.95 15.53 7.56
C GLU A 494 -27.11 16.28 6.51
N GLU A 495 -27.75 17.19 5.80
CA GLU A 495 -27.05 18.11 4.90
C GLU A 495 -26.07 19.01 5.68
N LYS A 496 -25.09 19.55 4.99
CA LYS A 496 -24.07 20.44 5.59
C LYS A 496 -24.66 21.79 5.94
#